data_cf3d6e06aab4d8170b420712c1bb35be
#
_entry.id   cf3d6e06aab4d8170b420712c1bb35be
#
_cell.length_a   1.000
_cell.length_b   1.000
_cell.length_c   1.000
_cell.angle_alpha   90.00
_cell.angle_beta   90.00
_cell.angle_gamma   90.00
#
_symmetry.space_group_name_H-M   'P 1'
#
loop_
_entity.id
_entity.type
_entity.pdbx_description
1 polymer ?
#
loop_
_entity_poly.entity_id
_entity_poly.type
_entity_poly.pdbx_seq_one_letter_code
_entity_poly.pdbx_strand_id
1 'polypeptide(L)'
;MYYIKSVLLYSLFGFCMESTVYKISKSKRHSGICYGPFTYVYGFGVLALILLKKYFLDKLKMNKYLKVLVTFVSSVIVLTFIEWLGGNILNWAFDIDMWNYTKKTYNFGKYICLELAFIWGVIGTLYVYYIKGFVDKIIALIPDNFTIAVMVINFLDIILVLINKL
;
A
#
# COMPACT_ATOMS: atom_id res chain seq x y z
N MET A 1 -14.60 -8.58 8.50
CA MET A 1 -14.59 -8.19 7.06
C MET A 1 -13.96 -6.81 6.79
N TYR A 2 -14.08 -5.77 7.65
CA TYR A 2 -13.56 -4.42 7.42
C TYR A 2 -12.11 -4.35 6.92
N TYR A 3 -11.16 -4.98 7.61
CA TYR A 3 -9.74 -4.96 7.21
C TYR A 3 -9.48 -5.59 5.84
N ILE A 4 -10.19 -6.66 5.52
CA ILE A 4 -10.08 -7.36 4.23
C ILE A 4 -10.61 -6.46 3.10
N LYS A 5 -11.80 -5.88 3.30
CA LYS A 5 -12.38 -4.90 2.36
C LYS A 5 -11.43 -3.73 2.12
N SER A 6 -10.79 -3.23 3.19
CA SER A 6 -9.80 -2.16 3.09
C SER A 6 -8.60 -2.59 2.24
N VAL A 7 -8.00 -3.75 2.51
CA VAL A 7 -6.86 -4.24 1.73
C VAL A 7 -7.22 -4.36 0.25
N LEU A 8 -8.33 -5.00 -0.09
CA LEU A 8 -8.76 -5.18 -1.49
C LEU A 8 -9.02 -3.85 -2.18
N LEU A 9 -9.78 -2.95 -1.54
CA LEU A 9 -10.12 -1.65 -2.13
C LEU A 9 -8.87 -0.81 -2.40
N TYR A 10 -7.94 -0.74 -1.44
CA TYR A 10 -6.73 0.05 -1.61
C TYR A 10 -5.70 -0.62 -2.52
N SER A 11 -5.70 -1.95 -2.64
CA SER A 11 -4.90 -2.64 -3.65
C SER A 11 -5.39 -2.35 -5.06
N LEU A 12 -6.71 -2.28 -5.27
CA LEU A 12 -7.32 -1.87 -6.52
C LEU A 12 -7.00 -0.38 -6.84
N PHE A 13 -7.11 0.49 -5.84
CA PHE A 13 -6.78 1.90 -5.98
C PHE A 13 -5.30 2.11 -6.36
N GLY A 14 -4.40 1.39 -5.69
CA GLY A 14 -2.97 1.40 -5.98
C GLY A 14 -2.67 0.95 -7.41
N PHE A 15 -3.32 -0.12 -7.87
CA PHE A 15 -3.22 -0.58 -9.24
C PHE A 15 -3.66 0.49 -10.25
N CYS A 16 -4.82 1.12 -10.03
CA CYS A 16 -5.32 2.18 -10.91
C CYS A 16 -4.37 3.39 -10.95
N MET A 17 -3.86 3.81 -9.80
CA MET A 17 -2.91 4.92 -9.68
C MET A 17 -1.61 4.61 -10.43
N GLU A 18 -0.99 3.48 -10.17
CA GLU A 18 0.27 3.08 -10.79
C GLU A 18 0.13 2.87 -12.30
N SER A 19 -0.95 2.21 -12.74
CA SER A 19 -1.25 2.02 -14.16
C SER A 19 -1.44 3.36 -14.88
N THR A 20 -2.02 4.35 -14.21
CA THR A 20 -2.17 5.70 -14.75
C THR A 20 -0.80 6.39 -14.89
N VAL A 21 0.04 6.30 -13.86
CA VAL A 21 1.41 6.84 -13.90
C VAL A 21 2.23 6.17 -15.01
N TYR A 22 2.14 4.86 -15.17
CA TYR A 22 2.85 4.15 -16.25
C TYR A 22 2.35 4.55 -17.65
N LYS A 23 1.06 4.76 -17.83
CA LYS A 23 0.50 5.28 -19.11
C LYS A 23 1.02 6.69 -19.41
N ILE A 24 1.01 7.60 -18.44
CA ILE A 24 1.50 8.97 -18.61
C ILE A 24 3.00 9.00 -18.91
N SER A 25 3.79 8.17 -18.22
CA SER A 25 5.24 8.06 -18.42
C SER A 25 5.63 7.23 -19.63
N LYS A 26 4.66 6.73 -20.42
CA LYS A 26 4.85 5.82 -21.57
C LYS A 26 5.68 4.57 -21.20
N SER A 27 5.62 4.14 -19.95
CA SER A 27 6.28 2.93 -19.47
C SER A 27 5.47 1.70 -19.88
N LYS A 28 6.15 0.64 -20.31
CA LYS A 28 5.54 -0.67 -20.60
C LYS A 28 5.39 -1.56 -19.35
N ARG A 29 5.65 -1.03 -18.16
CA ARG A 29 5.55 -1.80 -16.90
C ARG A 29 4.08 -2.11 -16.58
N HIS A 30 3.85 -3.29 -16.03
CA HIS A 30 2.58 -3.68 -15.44
C HIS A 30 2.58 -3.36 -13.95
N SER A 31 1.46 -2.92 -13.40
CA SER A 31 1.31 -2.70 -11.97
C SER A 31 1.04 -4.02 -11.26
N GLY A 32 1.81 -4.31 -10.22
CA GLY A 32 1.71 -5.54 -9.44
C GLY A 32 2.20 -6.80 -10.19
N ILE A 33 2.18 -7.93 -9.48
CA ILE A 33 2.59 -9.24 -10.01
C ILE A 33 1.42 -10.09 -10.48
N CYS A 34 0.21 -9.78 -10.05
CA CYS A 34 -1.03 -10.50 -10.34
C CYS A 34 -1.53 -10.20 -11.74
N TYR A 35 -2.32 -11.11 -12.31
CA TYR A 35 -3.04 -10.89 -13.58
C TYR A 35 -4.22 -9.93 -13.37
N GLY A 36 -4.86 -10.00 -12.19
CA GLY A 36 -5.93 -9.09 -11.79
C GLY A 36 -5.45 -7.69 -11.39
N PRO A 37 -6.38 -6.73 -11.27
CA PRO A 37 -6.06 -5.32 -11.04
C PRO A 37 -5.77 -5.01 -9.55
N PHE A 38 -4.81 -5.72 -8.94
CA PHE A 38 -4.50 -5.56 -7.53
C PHE A 38 -2.98 -5.40 -7.29
N THR A 39 -2.61 -4.30 -6.65
CA THR A 39 -1.22 -4.03 -6.20
C THR A 39 -1.20 -4.02 -4.68
N TYR A 40 -0.95 -5.19 -4.09
CA TYR A 40 -1.15 -5.44 -2.65
C TYR A 40 -0.32 -4.60 -1.70
N VAL A 41 0.83 -4.09 -2.12
CA VAL A 41 1.66 -3.22 -1.28
C VAL A 41 0.88 -2.00 -0.77
N TYR A 42 -0.01 -1.44 -1.59
CA TYR A 42 -0.87 -0.31 -1.20
C TYR A 42 -1.93 -0.73 -0.18
N GLY A 43 -2.55 -1.88 -0.40
CA GLY A 43 -3.52 -2.44 0.55
C GLY A 43 -2.92 -2.71 1.92
N PHE A 44 -1.76 -3.34 1.97
CA PHE A 44 -1.04 -3.60 3.21
C PHE A 44 -0.49 -2.32 3.85
N GLY A 45 -0.03 -1.35 3.06
CA GLY A 45 0.37 -0.04 3.55
C GLY A 45 -0.78 0.67 4.27
N VAL A 46 -1.97 0.69 3.67
CA VAL A 46 -3.15 1.30 4.31
C VAL A 46 -3.62 0.49 5.51
N LEU A 47 -3.58 -0.85 5.49
CA LEU A 47 -3.87 -1.67 6.67
C LEU A 47 -2.95 -1.29 7.83
N ALA A 48 -1.66 -1.14 7.57
CA ALA A 48 -0.69 -0.72 8.59
C ALA A 48 -1.02 0.68 9.15
N LEU A 49 -1.44 1.64 8.31
CA LEU A 49 -1.90 2.96 8.77
C LEU A 49 -3.19 2.90 9.60
N ILE A 50 -4.14 2.03 9.25
CA ILE A 50 -5.36 1.80 10.05
C ILE A 50 -4.99 1.29 11.44
N LEU A 51 -4.09 0.31 11.51
CA LEU A 51 -3.63 -0.27 12.75
C LEU A 51 -2.80 0.75 13.57
N LEU A 52 -1.90 1.49 12.92
CA LEU A 52 -1.14 2.58 13.53
C LEU A 52 -2.08 3.62 14.16
N LYS A 53 -3.10 4.06 13.41
CA LYS A 53 -4.07 5.01 13.94
C LYS A 53 -4.79 4.45 15.16
N LYS A 54 -5.36 3.25 15.05
CA LYS A 54 -6.19 2.62 16.10
C LYS A 54 -5.40 2.32 17.37
N TYR A 55 -4.20 1.76 17.25
CA TYR A 55 -3.45 1.25 18.40
C TYR A 55 -2.42 2.22 18.96
N PHE A 56 -2.03 3.22 18.19
CA PHE A 56 -1.02 4.19 18.60
C PHE A 56 -1.56 5.63 18.58
N LEU A 57 -1.88 6.20 17.41
CA LEU A 57 -2.18 7.63 17.29
C LEU A 57 -3.41 8.07 18.07
N ASP A 58 -4.47 7.24 18.13
CA ASP A 58 -5.71 7.60 18.86
C ASP A 58 -5.52 7.59 20.38
N LYS A 59 -4.50 6.90 20.89
CA LYS A 59 -4.16 6.87 22.31
C LYS A 59 -3.29 8.03 22.77
N LEU A 60 -2.69 8.77 21.84
CA LEU A 60 -1.79 9.88 22.16
C LEU A 60 -2.59 11.09 22.65
N LYS A 61 -2.29 11.51 23.89
CA LYS A 61 -2.81 12.73 24.51
C LYS A 61 -1.78 13.86 24.33
N MET A 62 -1.83 14.56 23.19
CA MET A 62 -0.91 15.65 22.86
C MET A 62 -1.62 16.74 22.06
N ASN A 63 -1.00 17.92 21.92
CA ASN A 63 -1.58 18.99 21.12
C ASN A 63 -1.67 18.62 19.63
N LYS A 64 -2.55 19.33 18.90
CA LYS A 64 -2.86 19.03 17.50
C LYS A 64 -1.62 19.05 16.59
N TYR A 65 -0.75 20.04 16.76
CA TYR A 65 0.44 20.20 15.90
C TYR A 65 1.44 19.06 16.09
N LEU A 66 1.71 18.73 17.36
CA LEU A 66 2.59 17.61 17.69
C LEU A 66 2.01 16.28 17.21
N LYS A 67 0.69 16.10 17.30
CA LYS A 67 0.02 14.89 16.80
C LYS A 67 0.15 14.75 15.28
N VAL A 68 0.06 15.84 14.52
CA VAL A 68 0.30 15.83 13.07
C VAL A 68 1.75 15.44 12.77
N LEU A 69 2.73 16.01 13.47
CA LEU A 69 4.14 15.68 13.30
C LEU A 69 4.42 14.20 13.60
N VAL A 70 3.90 13.69 14.72
CA VAL A 70 4.04 12.26 15.09
C VAL A 70 3.36 11.37 14.06
N THR A 71 2.19 11.76 13.53
CA THR A 71 1.52 11.02 12.46
C THR A 71 2.37 10.97 11.21
N PHE A 72 2.98 12.10 10.81
CA PHE A 72 3.86 12.17 9.66
C PHE A 72 5.08 11.22 9.83
N VAL A 73 5.82 11.36 10.93
CA VAL A 73 7.01 10.54 11.20
C VAL A 73 6.66 9.05 11.28
N SER A 74 5.59 8.70 11.98
CA SER A 74 5.13 7.31 12.08
C SER A 74 4.71 6.75 10.71
N SER A 75 4.07 7.56 9.86
CA SER A 75 3.68 7.17 8.50
C SER A 75 4.91 6.96 7.61
N VAL A 76 5.93 7.83 7.71
CA VAL A 76 7.22 7.62 7.03
C VAL A 76 7.78 6.24 7.37
N ILE A 77 7.91 5.94 8.66
CA ILE A 77 8.50 4.69 9.14
C ILE A 77 7.70 3.49 8.66
N VAL A 78 6.39 3.50 8.92
CA VAL A 78 5.52 2.34 8.65
C VAL A 78 5.39 2.06 7.16
N LEU A 79 5.13 3.08 6.33
CA LEU A 79 4.94 2.88 4.89
C LEU A 79 6.24 2.54 4.18
N THR A 80 7.37 3.15 4.56
CA THR A 80 8.69 2.79 4.03
C THR A 80 9.06 1.36 4.41
N PHE A 81 8.71 0.91 5.62
CA PHE A 81 8.92 -0.48 6.03
C PHE A 81 8.09 -1.45 5.20
N ILE A 82 6.81 -1.14 4.94
CA ILE A 82 5.93 -1.99 4.08
C ILE A 82 6.46 -2.04 2.64
N GLU A 83 6.92 -0.90 2.10
CA GLU A 83 7.54 -0.84 0.78
C GLU A 83 8.81 -1.70 0.70
N TRP A 84 9.71 -1.54 1.67
CA TRP A 84 10.93 -2.34 1.77
C TRP A 84 10.62 -3.84 1.90
N LEU A 85 9.70 -4.21 2.78
CA LEU A 85 9.28 -5.59 2.99
C LEU A 85 8.69 -6.19 1.70
N GLY A 86 7.79 -5.46 1.04
CA GLY A 86 7.19 -5.87 -0.23
C GLY A 86 8.24 -6.09 -1.32
N GLY A 87 9.19 -5.17 -1.48
CA GLY A 87 10.28 -5.30 -2.45
C GLY A 87 11.15 -6.53 -2.21
N ASN A 88 11.51 -6.79 -0.94
CA ASN A 88 12.31 -7.97 -0.59
C ASN A 88 11.53 -9.28 -0.79
N ILE A 89 10.26 -9.34 -0.40
CA ILE A 89 9.42 -10.53 -0.60
C ILE A 89 9.28 -10.85 -2.10
N LEU A 90 9.01 -9.84 -2.93
CA LEU A 90 8.85 -10.03 -4.38
C LEU A 90 10.15 -10.46 -5.05
N ASN A 91 11.27 -9.91 -4.64
CA ASN A 91 12.57 -10.33 -5.15
C ASN A 91 12.92 -11.75 -4.69
N TRP A 92 12.74 -12.06 -3.40
CA TRP A 92 13.02 -13.38 -2.86
C TRP A 92 12.14 -14.48 -3.45
N ALA A 93 10.82 -14.23 -3.59
CA ALA A 93 9.86 -15.27 -4.02
C ALA A 93 9.79 -15.43 -5.54
N PHE A 94 10.06 -14.36 -6.33
CA PHE A 94 9.81 -14.34 -7.76
C PHE A 94 10.98 -13.82 -8.60
N ASP A 95 12.08 -13.43 -7.98
CA ASP A 95 13.23 -12.76 -8.63
C ASP A 95 12.80 -11.50 -9.43
N ILE A 96 11.81 -10.77 -8.91
CA ILE A 96 11.23 -9.59 -9.57
C ILE A 96 11.54 -8.34 -8.76
N ASP A 97 12.09 -7.32 -9.44
CA ASP A 97 12.23 -5.97 -8.95
C ASP A 97 11.12 -5.07 -9.50
N MET A 98 10.02 -4.96 -8.75
CA MET A 98 8.93 -4.04 -9.13
C MET A 98 9.39 -2.58 -9.11
N TRP A 99 10.25 -2.22 -8.17
CA TRP A 99 10.92 -0.92 -8.07
C TRP A 99 12.38 -1.09 -7.66
N ASN A 100 13.21 -0.11 -8.01
CA ASN A 100 14.62 -0.10 -7.68
C ASN A 100 15.12 1.33 -7.60
N TYR A 101 15.59 1.72 -6.43
CA TYR A 101 16.04 3.09 -6.13
C TYR A 101 17.55 3.25 -6.10
N THR A 102 18.34 2.27 -6.52
CA THR A 102 19.82 2.33 -6.49
C THR A 102 20.38 3.52 -7.28
N LYS A 103 19.63 4.05 -8.25
CA LYS A 103 20.00 5.24 -9.03
C LYS A 103 19.59 6.56 -8.39
N LYS A 104 18.89 6.54 -7.25
CA LYS A 104 18.50 7.75 -6.51
C LYS A 104 19.63 8.21 -5.60
N THR A 105 19.74 9.54 -5.44
CA THR A 105 20.84 10.16 -4.66
C THR A 105 20.81 9.77 -3.18
N TYR A 106 19.62 9.70 -2.60
CA TYR A 106 19.42 9.37 -1.18
C TYR A 106 18.73 8.02 -1.02
N ASN A 107 19.26 6.99 -1.68
CA ASN A 107 18.76 5.63 -1.50
C ASN A 107 19.41 4.95 -0.29
N PHE A 108 18.65 4.07 0.35
CA PHE A 108 19.14 3.13 1.36
C PHE A 108 18.86 1.71 0.87
N GLY A 109 19.89 1.09 0.28
CA GLY A 109 19.74 -0.17 -0.44
C GLY A 109 18.90 -0.04 -1.71
N LYS A 110 18.21 -1.13 -2.09
CA LYS A 110 17.50 -1.25 -3.38
C LYS A 110 16.08 -0.68 -3.34
N TYR A 111 15.41 -0.76 -2.20
CA TYR A 111 13.97 -0.56 -2.09
C TYR A 111 13.56 0.63 -1.22
N ILE A 112 14.49 1.43 -0.72
CA ILE A 112 14.22 2.62 0.07
C ILE A 112 14.90 3.83 -0.56
N CYS A 113 14.21 4.96 -0.63
CA CYS A 113 14.84 6.26 -0.87
C CYS A 113 14.11 7.36 -0.06
N LEU A 114 14.89 8.37 0.34
CA LEU A 114 14.42 9.42 1.25
C LEU A 114 13.29 10.25 0.65
N GLU A 115 13.36 10.53 -0.66
CA GLU A 115 12.35 11.32 -1.36
C GLU A 115 10.97 10.65 -1.32
N LEU A 116 10.93 9.32 -1.55
CA LEU A 116 9.67 8.57 -1.46
C LEU A 116 9.23 8.35 -0.02
N ALA A 117 10.16 8.13 0.90
CA ALA A 117 9.83 8.05 2.32
C ALA A 117 9.13 9.32 2.82
N PHE A 118 9.59 10.51 2.37
CA PHE A 118 8.92 11.78 2.68
C PHE A 118 7.51 11.85 2.08
N ILE A 119 7.35 11.43 0.82
CA ILE A 119 6.04 11.38 0.13
C ILE A 119 5.09 10.43 0.89
N TRP A 120 5.56 9.27 1.34
CA TRP A 120 4.78 8.35 2.17
C TRP A 120 4.31 8.99 3.47
N GLY A 121 5.14 9.81 4.11
CA GLY A 121 4.76 10.60 5.29
C GLY A 121 3.61 11.56 5.01
N VAL A 122 3.68 12.29 3.89
CA VAL A 122 2.60 13.21 3.45
C VAL A 122 1.31 12.43 3.16
N ILE A 123 1.40 11.38 2.33
CA ILE A 123 0.24 10.56 1.95
C ILE A 123 -0.41 9.93 3.18
N GLY A 124 0.39 9.35 4.09
CA GLY A 124 -0.11 8.74 5.31
C GLY A 124 -0.80 9.73 6.24
N THR A 125 -0.26 10.95 6.34
CA THR A 125 -0.89 12.03 7.12
C THR A 125 -2.22 12.45 6.52
N LEU A 126 -2.27 12.69 5.20
CA LEU A 126 -3.50 13.02 4.49
C LEU A 126 -4.54 11.89 4.62
N TYR A 127 -4.08 10.65 4.53
CA TYR A 127 -4.95 9.49 4.72
C TYR A 127 -5.59 9.49 6.11
N VAL A 128 -4.79 9.62 7.16
CA VAL A 128 -5.27 9.53 8.56
C VAL A 128 -6.28 10.63 8.88
N TYR A 129 -6.08 11.85 8.37
CA TYR A 129 -6.91 13.00 8.76
C TYR A 129 -8.09 13.27 7.81
N TYR A 130 -7.97 12.93 6.53
CA TYR A 130 -8.98 13.34 5.54
C TYR A 130 -9.59 12.17 4.78
N ILE A 131 -8.77 11.20 4.32
CA ILE A 131 -9.23 10.18 3.38
C ILE A 131 -9.96 9.05 4.11
N LYS A 132 -9.40 8.59 5.24
CA LYS A 132 -9.92 7.42 5.96
C LYS A 132 -11.41 7.50 6.25
N GLY A 133 -11.89 8.62 6.82
CA GLY A 133 -13.29 8.75 7.20
C GLY A 133 -14.26 8.72 6.01
N PHE A 134 -13.83 9.22 4.85
CA PHE A 134 -14.61 9.13 3.61
C PHE A 134 -14.66 7.70 3.07
N VAL A 135 -13.50 7.05 2.99
CA VAL A 135 -13.42 5.69 2.43
C VAL A 135 -14.05 4.65 3.36
N ASP A 136 -14.03 4.84 4.67
CA ASP A 136 -14.73 3.97 5.61
C ASP A 136 -16.24 3.88 5.30
N LYS A 137 -16.87 4.98 4.85
CA LYS A 137 -18.26 4.98 4.41
C LYS A 137 -18.48 4.12 3.16
N ILE A 138 -17.55 4.17 2.21
CA ILE A 138 -17.58 3.33 0.99
C ILE A 138 -17.41 1.86 1.37
N ILE A 139 -16.44 1.54 2.24
CA ILE A 139 -16.18 0.18 2.70
C ILE A 139 -17.41 -0.43 3.39
N ALA A 140 -18.17 0.38 4.13
CA ALA A 140 -19.39 -0.06 4.80
C ALA A 140 -20.51 -0.47 3.82
N LEU A 141 -20.52 0.10 2.61
CA LEU A 141 -21.49 -0.23 1.56
C LEU A 141 -21.16 -1.52 0.79
N ILE A 142 -19.92 -2.01 0.87
CA ILE A 142 -19.51 -3.22 0.15
C ILE A 142 -20.10 -4.46 0.87
N PRO A 143 -20.91 -5.30 0.19
CA PRO A 143 -21.45 -6.52 0.80
C PRO A 143 -20.35 -7.53 1.14
N ASP A 144 -20.52 -8.29 2.22
CA ASP A 144 -19.55 -9.31 2.61
C ASP A 144 -19.44 -10.44 1.59
N ASN A 145 -20.56 -10.87 1.00
CA ASN A 145 -20.57 -11.91 -0.04
C ASN A 145 -19.76 -11.49 -1.28
N PHE A 146 -19.89 -10.21 -1.70
CA PHE A 146 -19.07 -9.67 -2.78
C PHE A 146 -17.58 -9.70 -2.42
N THR A 147 -17.24 -9.32 -1.20
CA THR A 147 -15.86 -9.35 -0.69
C THR A 147 -15.28 -10.77 -0.73
N ILE A 148 -16.07 -11.77 -0.30
CA ILE A 148 -15.65 -13.18 -0.32
C ILE A 148 -15.41 -13.64 -1.77
N ALA A 149 -16.30 -13.34 -2.69
CA ALA A 149 -16.12 -13.68 -4.10
C ALA A 149 -14.83 -13.07 -4.68
N VAL A 150 -14.57 -11.79 -4.41
CA VAL A 150 -13.33 -11.12 -4.83
C VAL A 150 -12.10 -11.76 -4.19
N MET A 151 -12.17 -12.15 -2.91
CA MET A 151 -11.06 -12.86 -2.24
C MET A 151 -10.75 -14.19 -2.91
N VAL A 152 -11.77 -14.98 -3.26
CA VAL A 152 -11.58 -16.28 -3.93
C VAL A 152 -10.92 -16.09 -5.29
N ILE A 153 -11.40 -15.11 -6.09
CA ILE A 153 -10.80 -14.78 -7.39
C ILE A 153 -9.33 -14.38 -7.23
N ASN A 154 -9.03 -13.50 -6.27
CA ASN A 154 -7.66 -13.06 -6.01
C ASN A 154 -6.76 -14.21 -5.51
N PHE A 155 -7.28 -15.12 -4.70
CA PHE A 155 -6.54 -16.30 -4.25
C PHE A 155 -6.18 -17.22 -5.43
N LEU A 156 -7.12 -17.45 -6.34
CA LEU A 156 -6.86 -18.21 -7.58
C LEU A 156 -5.84 -17.50 -8.47
N ASP A 157 -5.91 -16.17 -8.60
CA ASP A 157 -4.93 -15.37 -9.35
C ASP A 157 -3.52 -15.52 -8.79
N ILE A 158 -3.36 -15.45 -7.47
CA ILE A 158 -2.07 -15.67 -6.79
C ILE A 158 -1.55 -17.09 -7.06
N ILE A 159 -2.40 -18.12 -7.01
CA ILE A 159 -2.02 -19.50 -7.33
C ILE A 159 -1.53 -19.59 -8.79
N LEU A 160 -2.25 -18.98 -9.72
CA LEU A 160 -1.84 -18.97 -11.14
C LEU A 160 -0.49 -18.27 -11.33
N VAL A 161 -0.25 -17.16 -10.63
CA VAL A 161 1.05 -16.49 -10.65
C VAL A 161 2.17 -17.41 -10.12
N LEU A 162 1.91 -18.11 -9.02
CA LEU A 162 2.88 -19.05 -8.45
C LEU A 162 3.20 -20.19 -9.42
N ILE A 163 2.20 -20.79 -10.06
CA ILE A 163 2.40 -21.89 -11.03
C ILE A 163 3.15 -21.43 -12.28
N ASN A 164 2.88 -20.23 -12.78
CA ASN A 164 3.45 -19.78 -14.05
C ASN A 164 4.79 -19.05 -13.92
N LYS A 165 5.20 -18.68 -12.70
CA LYS A 165 6.47 -17.97 -12.46
C LYS A 165 7.49 -18.78 -11.66
N LEU A 166 7.11 -19.95 -11.12
CA LEU A 166 7.97 -20.98 -10.56
C LEU A 166 8.30 -22.03 -11.60
#